data_768bb6f6d666fdb9581048c1cfafbabd
#
_entry.id   768bb6f6d666fdb9581048c1cfafbabd
#
_cell.length_a   1.000
_cell.length_b   1.000
_cell.length_c   1.000
_cell.angle_alpha   90.00
_cell.angle_beta   90.00
_cell.angle_gamma   90.00
#
_symmetry.space_group_name_H-M   'P 1'
#
loop_
_entity.id
_entity.type
_entity.pdbx_description
1 polymer ?
#
loop_
_entity_poly.entity_id
_entity_poly.type
_entity_poly.pdbx_seq_one_letter_code
_entity_poly.pdbx_strand_id
1 'polypeptide(L)'
;MEFSFCLIPNMTVQQAGDVVARAEQWACDRVWIPDEAFMRDPYVLMGAIASRTSKVGLGIGIANSYTRHPMQLTRAICTAADLRQDDIVFGIGAGLKSTRGAIGANDGEFVATTRDCISVMKRLMNGETVSFENPVFKLDKARLMFVPQRKPPIYVASTHHDAFIMAGEIADGVIVGNVAEPDAMAQVVSWIRQGAEQAGRDPDSVKVVAWNIAVCTDDPDPAYDTIRTIVSRSIAITHKALRAKMGIEQERWKAIHAAVRHGQGQITPELVPNSLIDKLAIVGPRDHCVARMRGLEQAGAHIMGARPSLEVIAKYDWEENVRNLATGLRESGASAGRAAVAGRV
;
A
#
# COMPACT_ATOMS: atom_id res chain seq x y z
N MET A 1 -13.96 3.10 -8.12
CA MET A 1 -12.79 2.72 -7.26
C MET A 1 -12.85 1.23 -6.94
N GLU A 2 -11.72 0.55 -7.11
CA GLU A 2 -11.53 -0.83 -6.63
C GLU A 2 -11.32 -0.86 -5.12
N PHE A 3 -11.67 -1.96 -4.45
CA PHE A 3 -11.39 -2.16 -3.03
C PHE A 3 -10.40 -3.30 -2.81
N SER A 4 -9.41 -3.06 -1.98
CA SER A 4 -8.41 -4.04 -1.59
C SER A 4 -8.11 -3.97 -0.09
N PHE A 5 -7.57 -5.05 0.47
CA PHE A 5 -7.12 -5.03 1.85
C PHE A 5 -5.77 -5.72 2.04
N CYS A 6 -5.12 -5.43 3.16
CA CYS A 6 -3.88 -6.06 3.57
C CYS A 6 -4.17 -7.24 4.51
N LEU A 7 -3.70 -8.42 4.13
CA LEU A 7 -3.72 -9.62 4.96
C LEU A 7 -2.41 -9.69 5.76
N ILE A 8 -2.47 -9.37 7.06
CA ILE A 8 -1.28 -9.48 7.91
C ILE A 8 -0.90 -10.96 8.10
N PRO A 9 0.34 -11.38 7.79
CA PRO A 9 0.72 -12.80 7.76
C PRO A 9 1.04 -13.37 9.16
N ASN A 10 0.22 -13.04 10.16
CA ASN A 10 0.30 -13.55 11.54
C ASN A 10 -0.46 -14.86 11.76
N MET A 11 -1.26 -15.29 10.80
CA MET A 11 -2.10 -16.49 10.83
C MET A 11 -1.46 -17.66 10.05
N THR A 12 -1.89 -18.91 10.28
CA THR A 12 -1.40 -20.07 9.53
C THR A 12 -1.73 -19.97 8.04
N VAL A 13 -1.01 -20.74 7.22
CA VAL A 13 -1.27 -20.81 5.76
C VAL A 13 -2.71 -21.21 5.46
N GLN A 14 -3.25 -22.19 6.23
CA GLN A 14 -4.62 -22.63 6.11
C GLN A 14 -5.61 -21.51 6.41
N GLN A 15 -5.45 -20.83 7.55
CA GLN A 15 -6.30 -19.70 7.94
C GLN A 15 -6.25 -18.55 6.91
N ALA A 16 -5.06 -18.23 6.39
CA ALA A 16 -4.91 -17.23 5.34
C ALA A 16 -5.71 -17.57 4.08
N GLY A 17 -5.64 -18.84 3.64
CA GLY A 17 -6.44 -19.33 2.51
C GLY A 17 -7.94 -19.26 2.76
N ASP A 18 -8.38 -19.60 3.96
CA ASP A 18 -9.81 -19.58 4.34
C ASP A 18 -10.35 -18.14 4.38
N VAL A 19 -9.59 -17.20 4.93
CA VAL A 19 -9.94 -15.78 4.96
C VAL A 19 -10.08 -15.22 3.55
N VAL A 20 -9.12 -15.47 2.68
CA VAL A 20 -9.15 -14.91 1.32
C VAL A 20 -10.25 -15.57 0.47
N ALA A 21 -10.54 -16.86 0.67
CA ALA A 21 -11.67 -17.52 0.04
C ALA A 21 -13.03 -16.91 0.45
N ARG A 22 -13.16 -16.46 1.72
CA ARG A 22 -14.35 -15.69 2.15
C ARG A 22 -14.35 -14.29 1.54
N ALA A 23 -13.19 -13.64 1.45
CA ALA A 23 -13.06 -12.28 0.88
C ALA A 23 -13.48 -12.20 -0.60
N GLU A 24 -13.38 -13.28 -1.35
CA GLU A 24 -13.94 -13.36 -2.73
C GLU A 24 -15.46 -13.11 -2.78
N GLN A 25 -16.16 -13.30 -1.66
CA GLN A 25 -17.61 -13.09 -1.55
C GLN A 25 -17.97 -11.65 -1.09
N TRP A 26 -16.97 -10.86 -0.65
CA TRP A 26 -17.20 -9.52 -0.07
C TRP A 26 -16.99 -8.36 -1.04
N ALA A 27 -17.05 -8.62 -2.34
CA ALA A 27 -16.77 -7.59 -3.35
C ALA A 27 -15.34 -6.99 -3.23
N CYS A 28 -14.40 -7.79 -2.77
CA CYS A 28 -13.00 -7.43 -2.66
C CYS A 28 -12.28 -7.72 -3.98
N ASP A 29 -11.60 -6.71 -4.54
CA ASP A 29 -10.97 -6.85 -5.85
C ASP A 29 -9.53 -7.39 -5.72
N ARG A 30 -8.82 -7.12 -4.58
CA ARG A 30 -7.44 -7.57 -4.37
C ARG A 30 -7.10 -7.77 -2.90
N VAL A 31 -6.22 -8.71 -2.62
CA VAL A 31 -5.59 -8.93 -1.31
C VAL A 31 -4.10 -8.70 -1.42
N TRP A 32 -3.55 -7.88 -0.53
CA TRP A 32 -2.13 -7.60 -0.43
C TRP A 32 -1.52 -8.38 0.72
N ILE A 33 -0.40 -9.03 0.47
CA ILE A 33 0.36 -9.80 1.47
C ILE A 33 1.70 -9.09 1.69
N PRO A 34 1.95 -8.49 2.87
CA PRO A 34 3.20 -7.80 3.14
C PRO A 34 4.36 -8.77 3.40
N ASP A 35 5.55 -8.40 2.94
CA ASP A 35 6.80 -9.10 3.27
C ASP A 35 7.37 -8.53 4.58
N GLU A 36 6.76 -8.93 5.68
CA GLU A 36 7.20 -8.58 7.03
C GLU A 36 8.23 -9.62 7.50
N ALA A 37 9.50 -9.22 7.61
CA ALA A 37 10.66 -10.10 7.80
C ALA A 37 10.55 -11.08 8.98
N PHE A 38 9.69 -10.83 9.97
CA PHE A 38 9.50 -11.67 11.15
C PHE A 38 8.19 -12.47 11.13
N MET A 39 7.44 -12.39 10.04
CA MET A 39 6.18 -13.12 9.85
C MET A 39 6.35 -14.23 8.80
N ARG A 40 5.26 -14.86 8.41
CA ARG A 40 5.28 -15.91 7.41
C ARG A 40 5.65 -15.37 6.03
N ASP A 41 6.37 -16.18 5.27
CA ASP A 41 6.82 -15.83 3.93
C ASP A 41 5.61 -15.53 3.00
N PRO A 42 5.54 -14.32 2.41
CA PRO A 42 4.37 -13.89 1.63
C PRO A 42 4.23 -14.64 0.29
N TYR A 43 5.31 -15.14 -0.28
CA TYR A 43 5.26 -15.87 -1.56
C TYR A 43 4.74 -17.29 -1.36
N VAL A 44 5.08 -17.93 -0.24
CA VAL A 44 4.50 -19.22 0.15
C VAL A 44 2.99 -19.06 0.43
N LEU A 45 2.61 -18.02 1.17
CA LEU A 45 1.20 -17.68 1.42
C LEU A 45 0.47 -17.40 0.10
N MET A 46 1.05 -16.59 -0.79
CA MET A 46 0.45 -16.25 -2.09
C MET A 46 0.20 -17.50 -2.93
N GLY A 47 1.16 -18.43 -3.00
CA GLY A 47 1.00 -19.68 -3.71
C GLY A 47 -0.14 -20.53 -3.16
N ALA A 48 -0.21 -20.67 -1.82
CA ALA A 48 -1.26 -21.42 -1.15
C ALA A 48 -2.65 -20.77 -1.32
N ILE A 49 -2.74 -19.45 -1.26
CA ILE A 49 -3.98 -18.71 -1.49
C ILE A 49 -4.41 -18.84 -2.95
N ALA A 50 -3.49 -18.67 -3.90
CA ALA A 50 -3.78 -18.75 -5.33
C ALA A 50 -4.34 -20.10 -5.76
N SER A 51 -3.93 -21.20 -5.09
CA SER A 51 -4.45 -22.54 -5.36
C SER A 51 -5.89 -22.77 -4.83
N ARG A 52 -6.41 -21.88 -3.98
CA ARG A 52 -7.70 -22.02 -3.28
C ARG A 52 -8.73 -20.95 -3.67
N THR A 53 -8.32 -19.94 -4.40
CA THR A 53 -9.14 -18.79 -4.80
C THR A 53 -9.02 -18.57 -6.31
N SER A 54 -9.99 -17.90 -6.93
CA SER A 54 -10.02 -17.77 -8.39
C SER A 54 -10.39 -16.39 -8.93
N LYS A 55 -10.95 -15.51 -8.09
CA LYS A 55 -11.51 -14.22 -8.50
C LYS A 55 -10.75 -13.03 -7.94
N VAL A 56 -10.35 -13.09 -6.67
CA VAL A 56 -9.67 -11.96 -6.01
C VAL A 56 -8.23 -11.86 -6.49
N GLY A 57 -7.79 -10.70 -6.93
CA GLY A 57 -6.40 -10.44 -7.27
C GLY A 57 -5.47 -10.56 -6.04
N LEU A 58 -4.22 -10.91 -6.26
CA LEU A 58 -3.22 -11.03 -5.20
C LEU A 58 -2.07 -10.06 -5.44
N GLY A 59 -1.52 -9.51 -4.37
CA GLY A 59 -0.38 -8.61 -4.45
C GLY A 59 0.60 -8.81 -3.31
N ILE A 60 1.88 -8.58 -3.58
CA ILE A 60 2.85 -8.33 -2.52
C ILE A 60 2.75 -6.86 -2.12
N GLY A 61 2.49 -6.57 -0.88
CA GLY A 61 2.32 -5.19 -0.42
C GLY A 61 2.92 -4.93 0.94
N ILE A 62 4.24 -4.76 1.01
CA ILE A 62 5.28 -4.64 0.00
C ILE A 62 6.51 -5.50 0.33
N ALA A 63 7.29 -5.84 -0.69
CA ALA A 63 8.65 -6.34 -0.51
C ALA A 63 9.68 -5.18 -0.55
N ASN A 64 10.93 -5.48 -0.27
CA ASN A 64 12.03 -4.53 -0.40
C ASN A 64 13.31 -5.20 -0.89
N SER A 65 14.19 -4.41 -1.52
CA SER A 65 15.46 -4.90 -2.07
C SER A 65 16.58 -5.10 -1.04
N TYR A 66 16.35 -4.71 0.21
CA TYR A 66 17.34 -4.85 1.28
C TYR A 66 17.30 -6.22 1.95
N THR A 67 16.12 -6.84 1.99
CA THR A 67 15.91 -8.16 2.61
C THR A 67 15.90 -9.29 1.59
N ARG A 68 15.64 -8.96 0.30
CA ARG A 68 15.62 -9.93 -0.79
C ARG A 68 16.31 -9.37 -2.02
N HIS A 69 17.23 -10.16 -2.58
CA HIS A 69 17.93 -9.83 -3.80
C HIS A 69 16.95 -9.69 -5.01
N PRO A 70 17.12 -8.71 -5.93
CA PRO A 70 16.22 -8.50 -7.09
C PRO A 70 15.98 -9.74 -7.94
N MET A 71 17.00 -10.61 -8.13
CA MET A 71 16.84 -11.89 -8.81
C MET A 71 15.82 -12.79 -8.10
N GLN A 72 15.86 -12.85 -6.76
CA GLN A 72 14.93 -13.66 -5.96
C GLN A 72 13.52 -13.09 -6.00
N LEU A 73 13.38 -11.76 -5.92
CA LEU A 73 12.11 -11.06 -6.05
C LEU A 73 11.48 -11.33 -7.43
N THR A 74 12.26 -11.15 -8.50
CA THR A 74 11.78 -11.38 -9.88
C THR A 74 11.33 -12.82 -10.08
N ARG A 75 12.17 -13.79 -9.70
CA ARG A 75 11.85 -15.20 -9.83
C ARG A 75 10.57 -15.57 -9.08
N ALA A 76 10.43 -15.12 -7.83
CA ALA A 76 9.30 -15.45 -6.99
C ALA A 76 7.98 -14.89 -7.55
N ILE A 77 7.96 -13.61 -7.94
CA ILE A 77 6.73 -12.97 -8.42
C ILE A 77 6.33 -13.47 -9.82
N CYS A 78 7.30 -13.75 -10.69
CA CYS A 78 7.02 -14.35 -11.99
C CYS A 78 6.48 -15.78 -11.85
N THR A 79 7.01 -16.59 -10.92
CA THR A 79 6.45 -17.91 -10.63
C THR A 79 5.03 -17.83 -10.06
N ALA A 80 4.77 -16.83 -9.19
CA ALA A 80 3.41 -16.59 -8.69
C ALA A 80 2.42 -16.21 -9.83
N ALA A 81 2.90 -15.46 -10.82
CA ALA A 81 2.10 -15.07 -11.99
C ALA A 81 1.67 -16.25 -12.88
N ASP A 82 2.40 -17.37 -12.85
CA ASP A 82 1.99 -18.60 -13.54
C ASP A 82 0.74 -19.23 -12.91
N LEU A 83 0.45 -18.94 -11.64
CA LEU A 83 -0.74 -19.44 -10.94
C LEU A 83 -2.01 -18.66 -11.32
N ARG A 84 -1.87 -17.39 -11.72
CA ARG A 84 -2.95 -16.47 -12.02
C ARG A 84 -2.56 -15.48 -13.09
N GLN A 85 -3.17 -15.59 -14.26
CA GLN A 85 -2.68 -14.89 -15.45
C GLN A 85 -2.79 -13.36 -15.42
N ASP A 86 -3.70 -12.72 -14.70
CA ASP A 86 -3.93 -11.27 -14.76
C ASP A 86 -3.99 -10.55 -13.41
N ASP A 87 -3.91 -11.28 -12.29
CA ASP A 87 -4.27 -10.75 -10.97
C ASP A 87 -3.11 -10.69 -9.97
N ILE A 88 -1.87 -10.84 -10.43
CA ILE A 88 -0.70 -10.73 -9.56
C ILE A 88 -0.04 -9.36 -9.74
N VAL A 89 0.14 -8.63 -8.62
CA VAL A 89 0.83 -7.33 -8.58
C VAL A 89 1.99 -7.39 -7.60
N PHE A 90 3.08 -6.72 -7.95
CA PHE A 90 4.26 -6.65 -7.10
C PHE A 90 4.47 -5.24 -6.55
N GLY A 91 4.29 -5.07 -5.24
CA GLY A 91 4.60 -3.84 -4.53
C GLY A 91 6.01 -3.87 -3.95
N ILE A 92 6.75 -2.80 -4.14
CA ILE A 92 8.12 -2.63 -3.61
C ILE A 92 8.29 -1.27 -2.93
N GLY A 93 9.06 -1.24 -1.85
CA GLY A 93 9.37 -0.02 -1.13
C GLY A 93 10.57 -0.20 -0.21
N ALA A 94 10.85 0.79 0.66
CA ALA A 94 11.97 0.72 1.60
C ALA A 94 11.80 -0.33 2.70
N GLY A 95 10.58 -0.68 3.05
CA GLY A 95 10.28 -1.39 4.29
C GLY A 95 10.57 -0.53 5.54
N LEU A 96 10.36 -1.09 6.71
CA LEU A 96 10.63 -0.41 7.98
C LEU A 96 12.13 -0.41 8.30
N LYS A 97 12.67 0.75 8.70
CA LYS A 97 14.08 0.87 9.10
C LYS A 97 14.42 -0.04 10.28
N SER A 98 13.50 -0.17 11.25
CA SER A 98 13.66 -1.08 12.40
C SER A 98 13.79 -2.54 11.98
N THR A 99 12.98 -2.98 11.02
CA THR A 99 13.04 -4.35 10.47
C THR A 99 14.37 -4.60 9.77
N ARG A 100 14.80 -3.67 8.89
CA ARG A 100 16.09 -3.78 8.21
C ARG A 100 17.27 -3.81 9.19
N GLY A 101 17.25 -2.91 10.18
CA GLY A 101 18.31 -2.86 11.20
C GLY A 101 18.41 -4.15 12.03
N ALA A 102 17.27 -4.77 12.37
CA ALA A 102 17.24 -5.99 13.17
C ALA A 102 17.81 -7.23 12.44
N ILE A 103 17.84 -7.23 11.11
CA ILE A 103 18.44 -8.30 10.30
C ILE A 103 19.79 -7.91 9.68
N GLY A 104 20.37 -6.77 10.10
CA GLY A 104 21.64 -6.31 9.58
C GLY A 104 21.65 -5.90 8.10
N ALA A 105 20.48 -5.58 7.54
CA ALA A 105 20.39 -5.16 6.15
C ALA A 105 20.95 -3.74 5.97
N ASN A 106 21.65 -3.53 4.85
CA ASN A 106 22.33 -2.28 4.53
C ASN A 106 21.33 -1.11 4.38
N ASP A 107 21.73 0.10 4.78
CA ASP A 107 20.94 1.33 4.73
C ASP A 107 21.38 2.16 3.50
N GLY A 108 21.12 1.68 2.27
CA GLY A 108 21.39 2.42 1.05
C GLY A 108 20.37 3.55 0.80
N GLU A 109 20.69 4.42 -0.17
CA GLU A 109 19.79 5.46 -0.68
C GLU A 109 18.48 4.83 -1.21
N PHE A 110 17.36 5.09 -0.52
CA PHE A 110 16.09 4.40 -0.77
C PHE A 110 15.56 4.57 -2.20
N VAL A 111 15.52 5.81 -2.72
CA VAL A 111 14.91 6.09 -4.03
C VAL A 111 15.76 5.45 -5.14
N ALA A 112 17.09 5.66 -5.08
CA ALA A 112 18.03 5.08 -6.05
C ALA A 112 18.01 3.55 -6.01
N THR A 113 18.10 2.94 -4.81
CA THR A 113 18.08 1.47 -4.65
C THR A 113 16.79 0.85 -5.17
N THR A 114 15.64 1.49 -4.91
CA THR A 114 14.35 1.01 -5.41
C THR A 114 14.25 1.13 -6.93
N ARG A 115 14.71 2.25 -7.51
CA ARG A 115 14.80 2.45 -8.96
C ARG A 115 15.64 1.38 -9.62
N ASP A 116 16.83 1.14 -9.08
CA ASP A 116 17.76 0.12 -9.59
C ASP A 116 17.15 -1.28 -9.53
N CYS A 117 16.52 -1.62 -8.41
CA CYS A 117 15.84 -2.89 -8.23
C CYS A 117 14.74 -3.10 -9.29
N ILE A 118 13.87 -2.11 -9.50
CA ILE A 118 12.80 -2.17 -10.52
C ILE A 118 13.40 -2.30 -11.92
N SER A 119 14.44 -1.54 -12.24
CA SER A 119 15.14 -1.62 -13.53
C SER A 119 15.68 -3.03 -13.79
N VAL A 120 16.40 -3.59 -12.82
CA VAL A 120 16.93 -4.96 -12.89
C VAL A 120 15.80 -5.99 -13.04
N MET A 121 14.72 -5.87 -12.24
CA MET A 121 13.58 -6.77 -12.34
C MET A 121 12.92 -6.74 -13.73
N LYS A 122 12.67 -5.54 -14.28
CA LYS A 122 12.07 -5.39 -15.63
C LYS A 122 12.94 -6.02 -16.72
N ARG A 123 14.26 -5.82 -16.66
CA ARG A 123 15.21 -6.42 -17.58
C ARG A 123 15.24 -7.95 -17.48
N LEU A 124 15.25 -8.49 -16.27
CA LEU A 124 15.17 -9.94 -16.05
C LEU A 124 13.85 -10.53 -16.56
N MET A 125 12.72 -9.85 -16.35
CA MET A 125 11.41 -10.25 -16.89
C MET A 125 11.34 -10.18 -18.42
N ASN A 126 12.20 -9.35 -19.06
CA ASN A 126 12.36 -9.30 -20.51
C ASN A 126 13.24 -10.45 -21.06
N GLY A 127 13.80 -11.30 -20.19
CA GLY A 127 14.72 -12.38 -20.60
C GLY A 127 16.14 -11.91 -20.86
N GLU A 128 16.50 -10.69 -20.46
CA GLU A 128 17.85 -10.16 -20.61
C GLU A 128 18.85 -10.85 -19.69
N THR A 129 20.11 -10.91 -20.12
CA THR A 129 21.24 -11.19 -19.24
C THR A 129 21.71 -9.89 -18.63
N VAL A 130 21.66 -9.79 -17.29
CA VAL A 130 21.90 -8.57 -16.54
C VAL A 130 23.18 -8.65 -15.75
N SER A 131 24.08 -7.69 -15.94
CA SER A 131 25.14 -7.35 -15.00
C SER A 131 24.83 -5.97 -14.42
N PHE A 132 24.86 -5.85 -13.11
CA PHE A 132 24.53 -4.63 -12.38
C PHE A 132 25.14 -4.66 -10.99
N GLU A 133 25.59 -3.52 -10.48
CA GLU A 133 26.13 -3.39 -9.13
C GLU A 133 25.76 -2.04 -8.53
N ASN A 134 25.29 -2.07 -7.27
CA ASN A 134 25.13 -0.91 -6.41
C ASN A 134 25.53 -1.30 -4.96
N PRO A 135 25.53 -0.38 -3.97
CA PRO A 135 25.91 -0.70 -2.60
C PRO A 135 25.08 -1.80 -1.91
N VAL A 136 23.91 -2.15 -2.44
CA VAL A 136 22.95 -3.08 -1.80
C VAL A 136 22.96 -4.46 -2.46
N PHE A 137 23.11 -4.53 -3.79
CA PHE A 137 23.07 -5.80 -4.51
C PHE A 137 23.95 -5.79 -5.76
N LYS A 138 24.37 -6.98 -6.17
CA LYS A 138 25.19 -7.21 -7.37
C LYS A 138 24.66 -8.37 -8.19
N LEU A 139 24.67 -8.23 -9.51
CA LEU A 139 24.43 -9.29 -10.48
C LEU A 139 25.61 -9.34 -11.47
N ASP A 140 26.06 -10.53 -11.83
CA ASP A 140 27.01 -10.73 -12.89
C ASP A 140 26.45 -11.75 -13.88
N LYS A 141 26.18 -11.31 -15.11
CA LYS A 141 25.60 -12.11 -16.19
C LYS A 141 24.40 -12.98 -15.77
N ALA A 142 23.58 -12.42 -14.86
CA ALA A 142 22.43 -13.12 -14.32
C ALA A 142 21.26 -13.09 -15.30
N ARG A 143 20.56 -14.22 -15.42
CA ARG A 143 19.39 -14.38 -16.30
C ARG A 143 18.39 -15.33 -15.66
N LEU A 144 17.09 -15.09 -15.88
CA LEU A 144 16.06 -16.10 -15.60
C LEU A 144 16.16 -17.20 -16.63
N MET A 145 16.00 -18.46 -16.21
CA MET A 145 15.97 -19.62 -17.11
C MET A 145 14.59 -19.83 -17.76
N PHE A 146 13.68 -18.90 -17.54
CA PHE A 146 12.36 -18.82 -18.14
C PHE A 146 12.01 -17.34 -18.41
N VAL A 147 11.08 -17.10 -19.33
CA VAL A 147 10.50 -15.77 -19.54
C VAL A 147 9.03 -15.87 -19.14
N PRO A 148 8.55 -15.02 -18.21
CA PRO A 148 7.15 -15.07 -17.81
C PRO A 148 6.26 -14.72 -19.00
N GLN A 149 5.17 -15.46 -19.18
CA GLN A 149 4.17 -15.18 -20.24
C GLN A 149 3.54 -13.80 -20.04
N ARG A 150 3.36 -13.40 -18.77
CA ARG A 150 2.91 -12.07 -18.37
C ARG A 150 3.85 -11.50 -17.33
N LYS A 151 4.11 -10.21 -17.43
CA LYS A 151 4.96 -9.48 -16.50
C LYS A 151 4.08 -8.85 -15.42
N PRO A 152 4.18 -9.29 -14.17
CA PRO A 152 3.43 -8.66 -13.08
C PRO A 152 3.72 -7.15 -13.02
N PRO A 153 2.70 -6.29 -12.95
CA PRO A 153 2.90 -4.87 -12.77
C PRO A 153 3.60 -4.58 -11.44
N ILE A 154 4.50 -3.60 -11.47
CA ILE A 154 5.32 -3.20 -10.32
C ILE A 154 4.80 -1.89 -9.75
N TYR A 155 4.39 -1.90 -8.48
CA TYR A 155 3.93 -0.73 -7.74
C TYR A 155 4.98 -0.29 -6.72
N VAL A 156 5.20 1.02 -6.62
CA VAL A 156 6.12 1.60 -5.62
C VAL A 156 5.33 2.09 -4.42
N ALA A 157 5.74 1.68 -3.22
CA ALA A 157 5.16 2.22 -1.99
C ALA A 157 6.07 3.26 -1.36
N SER A 158 5.53 4.43 -1.08
CA SER A 158 6.27 5.51 -0.44
C SER A 158 5.36 6.50 0.31
N THR A 159 6.05 7.36 1.10
CA THR A 159 5.52 8.57 1.71
C THR A 159 6.37 9.81 1.35
N HIS A 160 7.36 9.65 0.46
CA HIS A 160 8.34 10.68 0.11
C HIS A 160 8.10 11.25 -1.29
N HIS A 161 8.24 12.57 -1.42
CA HIS A 161 8.07 13.31 -2.67
C HIS A 161 8.88 12.71 -3.84
N ASP A 162 10.19 12.56 -3.67
CA ASP A 162 11.06 12.10 -4.77
C ASP A 162 10.76 10.67 -5.21
N ALA A 163 10.27 9.83 -4.28
CA ALA A 163 9.83 8.49 -4.60
C ALA A 163 8.50 8.49 -5.38
N PHE A 164 7.62 9.47 -5.17
CA PHE A 164 6.41 9.62 -5.98
C PHE A 164 6.73 10.06 -7.41
N ILE A 165 7.67 11.01 -7.57
CA ILE A 165 8.18 11.39 -8.90
C ILE A 165 8.80 10.16 -9.59
N MET A 166 9.74 9.49 -8.94
CA MET A 166 10.39 8.28 -9.47
C MET A 166 9.37 7.19 -9.84
N ALA A 167 8.36 6.99 -9.02
CA ALA A 167 7.32 6.00 -9.31
C ALA A 167 6.51 6.36 -10.57
N GLY A 168 6.19 7.64 -10.75
CA GLY A 168 5.60 8.15 -11.99
C GLY A 168 6.45 7.82 -13.22
N GLU A 169 7.77 8.00 -13.12
CA GLU A 169 8.69 7.73 -14.22
C GLU A 169 8.75 6.25 -14.62
N ILE A 170 8.73 5.32 -13.66
CA ILE A 170 9.10 3.92 -13.95
C ILE A 170 8.13 2.84 -13.47
N ALA A 171 7.19 3.14 -12.55
CA ALA A 171 6.29 2.15 -11.99
C ALA A 171 4.97 2.04 -12.76
N ASP A 172 4.26 0.94 -12.57
CA ASP A 172 2.93 0.71 -13.13
C ASP A 172 1.84 1.20 -12.14
N GLY A 173 2.21 1.42 -10.88
CA GLY A 173 1.34 2.00 -9.87
C GLY A 173 2.10 2.47 -8.63
N VAL A 174 1.37 3.11 -7.72
CA VAL A 174 1.90 3.68 -6.49
C VAL A 174 0.99 3.33 -5.32
N ILE A 175 1.58 2.85 -4.23
CA ILE A 175 0.91 2.61 -2.95
C ILE A 175 1.21 3.80 -2.03
N VAL A 176 0.20 4.65 -1.80
CA VAL A 176 0.30 5.87 -1.00
C VAL A 176 -0.17 5.59 0.41
N GLY A 177 0.78 5.51 1.35
CA GLY A 177 0.49 5.16 2.75
C GLY A 177 -0.01 6.34 3.58
N ASN A 178 -1.10 6.13 4.30
CA ASN A 178 -1.63 7.03 5.34
C ASN A 178 -1.86 8.47 4.86
N VAL A 179 -2.54 8.61 3.72
CA VAL A 179 -3.05 9.89 3.21
C VAL A 179 -4.55 9.72 2.99
N ALA A 180 -5.36 10.18 3.95
CA ALA A 180 -6.81 10.10 3.91
C ALA A 180 -7.47 11.49 3.67
N GLU A 181 -6.68 12.54 3.54
CA GLU A 181 -7.13 13.89 3.17
C GLU A 181 -7.15 14.03 1.65
N PRO A 182 -8.30 14.37 1.00
CA PRO A 182 -8.40 14.47 -0.45
C PRO A 182 -7.41 15.47 -1.07
N ASP A 183 -7.22 16.65 -0.48
CA ASP A 183 -6.28 17.65 -1.00
C ASP A 183 -4.83 17.19 -0.94
N ALA A 184 -4.48 16.42 0.08
CA ALA A 184 -3.16 15.83 0.19
C ALA A 184 -2.97 14.67 -0.80
N MET A 185 -4.01 13.87 -1.04
CA MET A 185 -4.00 12.82 -2.06
C MET A 185 -3.86 13.42 -3.47
N ALA A 186 -4.62 14.46 -3.79
CA ALA A 186 -4.50 15.17 -5.07
C ALA A 186 -3.09 15.73 -5.30
N GLN A 187 -2.43 16.22 -4.23
CA GLN A 187 -1.04 16.65 -4.31
C GLN A 187 -0.08 15.48 -4.62
N VAL A 188 -0.28 14.32 -4.02
CA VAL A 188 0.52 13.11 -4.33
C VAL A 188 0.29 12.67 -5.77
N VAL A 189 -0.96 12.65 -6.23
CA VAL A 189 -1.31 12.33 -7.63
C VAL A 189 -0.62 13.29 -8.60
N SER A 190 -0.58 14.60 -8.27
CA SER A 190 0.13 15.61 -9.08
C SER A 190 1.64 15.29 -9.21
N TRP A 191 2.30 14.86 -8.15
CA TRP A 191 3.71 14.46 -8.21
C TRP A 191 3.94 13.19 -9.06
N ILE A 192 3.05 12.21 -8.93
CA ILE A 192 3.11 10.99 -9.75
C ILE A 192 2.95 11.33 -11.24
N ARG A 193 1.96 12.17 -11.58
CA ARG A 193 1.74 12.65 -12.96
C ARG A 193 2.96 13.41 -13.50
N GLN A 194 3.53 14.30 -12.69
CA GLN A 194 4.77 15.01 -13.05
C GLN A 194 5.90 14.05 -13.42
N GLY A 195 6.12 13.00 -12.62
CA GLY A 195 7.14 11.97 -12.93
C GLY A 195 6.85 11.22 -14.24
N ALA A 196 5.59 10.86 -14.49
CA ALA A 196 5.19 10.21 -15.74
C ALA A 196 5.43 11.14 -16.95
N GLU A 197 5.05 12.41 -16.87
CA GLU A 197 5.27 13.42 -17.91
C GLU A 197 6.76 13.61 -18.20
N GLN A 198 7.60 13.71 -17.16
CA GLN A 198 9.06 13.85 -17.31
C GLN A 198 9.68 12.64 -18.03
N ALA A 199 9.11 11.47 -17.87
CA ALA A 199 9.54 10.24 -18.57
C ALA A 199 8.86 10.02 -19.94
N GLY A 200 8.04 10.97 -20.41
CA GLY A 200 7.30 10.85 -21.66
C GLY A 200 6.22 9.76 -21.65
N ARG A 201 5.70 9.42 -20.45
CA ARG A 201 4.64 8.45 -20.25
C ARG A 201 3.29 9.14 -20.15
N ASP A 202 2.22 8.42 -20.45
CA ASP A 202 0.86 8.87 -20.14
C ASP A 202 0.70 9.04 -18.63
N PRO A 203 0.38 10.26 -18.13
CA PRO A 203 0.19 10.54 -16.71
C PRO A 203 -0.93 9.72 -16.05
N ASP A 204 -1.92 9.27 -16.84
CA ASP A 204 -3.06 8.47 -16.36
C ASP A 204 -2.77 6.96 -16.38
N SER A 205 -1.61 6.53 -16.89
CA SER A 205 -1.21 5.12 -16.93
C SER A 205 -0.85 4.54 -15.55
N VAL A 206 -0.52 5.39 -14.57
CA VAL A 206 -0.04 4.96 -13.25
C VAL A 206 -1.20 4.79 -12.27
N LYS A 207 -1.42 3.57 -11.78
CA LYS A 207 -2.48 3.29 -10.80
C LYS A 207 -2.10 3.79 -9.40
N VAL A 208 -3.05 4.43 -8.69
CA VAL A 208 -2.85 4.96 -7.34
C VAL A 208 -3.68 4.17 -6.34
N VAL A 209 -3.02 3.58 -5.35
CA VAL A 209 -3.64 2.88 -4.22
C VAL A 209 -3.61 3.80 -3.00
N ALA A 210 -4.77 4.19 -2.48
CA ALA A 210 -4.91 4.88 -1.22
C ALA A 210 -4.82 3.87 -0.07
N TRP A 211 -3.64 3.74 0.56
CA TRP A 211 -3.32 2.72 1.54
C TRP A 211 -3.46 3.25 2.96
N ASN A 212 -4.65 3.11 3.55
CA ASN A 212 -4.98 3.72 4.82
C ASN A 212 -5.40 2.70 5.88
N ILE A 213 -5.15 3.02 7.15
CA ILE A 213 -5.86 2.36 8.25
C ILE A 213 -7.33 2.72 8.08
N ALA A 214 -8.20 1.70 8.07
CA ALA A 214 -9.64 1.90 7.96
C ALA A 214 -10.37 1.05 9.00
N VAL A 215 -11.17 1.70 9.86
CA VAL A 215 -11.94 1.07 10.93
C VAL A 215 -13.40 1.51 10.81
N CYS A 216 -14.24 0.59 10.33
CA CYS A 216 -15.68 0.78 10.23
C CYS A 216 -16.33 0.40 11.57
N THR A 217 -16.86 1.39 12.29
CA THR A 217 -17.47 1.20 13.61
C THR A 217 -18.46 2.31 13.90
N ASP A 218 -19.55 1.98 14.61
CA ASP A 218 -20.54 2.97 15.06
C ASP A 218 -20.08 3.71 16.34
N ASP A 219 -19.06 3.19 17.04
CA ASP A 219 -18.39 3.84 18.17
C ASP A 219 -16.93 4.13 17.79
N PRO A 220 -16.63 5.34 17.25
CA PRO A 220 -15.30 5.65 16.71
C PRO A 220 -14.24 5.99 17.76
N ASP A 221 -14.61 6.45 18.97
CA ASP A 221 -13.65 6.94 19.96
C ASP A 221 -12.63 5.88 20.40
N PRO A 222 -13.02 4.63 20.74
CA PRO A 222 -12.06 3.59 21.05
C PRO A 222 -11.14 3.22 19.87
N ALA A 223 -11.63 3.40 18.63
CA ALA A 223 -10.82 3.15 17.43
C ALA A 223 -9.76 4.24 17.27
N TYR A 224 -10.10 5.50 17.45
CA TYR A 224 -9.12 6.60 17.46
C TYR A 224 -8.02 6.37 18.50
N ASP A 225 -8.37 5.98 19.72
CA ASP A 225 -7.39 5.71 20.77
C ASP A 225 -6.46 4.54 20.41
N THR A 226 -7.03 3.50 19.78
CA THR A 226 -6.27 2.33 19.35
C THR A 226 -5.23 2.68 18.29
N ILE A 227 -5.54 3.57 17.35
CA ILE A 227 -4.64 3.87 16.23
C ILE A 227 -3.80 5.14 16.41
N ARG A 228 -4.05 5.95 17.43
CA ARG A 228 -3.39 7.25 17.69
C ARG A 228 -1.87 7.17 17.64
N THR A 229 -1.29 6.22 18.36
CA THR A 229 0.18 6.03 18.38
C THR A 229 0.72 5.60 17.01
N ILE A 230 -0.01 4.76 16.27
CA ILE A 230 0.41 4.30 14.94
C ILE A 230 0.36 5.46 13.95
N VAL A 231 -0.73 6.23 13.95
CA VAL A 231 -0.91 7.39 13.07
C VAL A 231 0.11 8.47 13.39
N SER A 232 0.48 8.68 14.66
CA SER A 232 1.52 9.64 15.03
C SER A 232 2.88 9.33 14.39
N ARG A 233 3.23 8.05 14.21
CA ARG A 233 4.45 7.63 13.49
C ARG A 233 4.40 8.04 12.01
N SER A 234 3.23 7.97 11.39
CA SER A 234 3.03 8.43 10.02
C SER A 234 3.12 9.95 9.92
N ILE A 235 2.54 10.70 10.87
CA ILE A 235 2.65 12.16 10.93
C ILE A 235 4.11 12.59 11.03
N ALA A 236 4.91 11.90 11.85
CA ALA A 236 6.32 12.24 12.07
C ALA A 236 7.17 12.20 10.77
N ILE A 237 6.80 11.36 9.80
CA ILE A 237 7.50 11.20 8.52
C ILE A 237 6.80 11.89 7.34
N THR A 238 5.65 12.52 7.56
CA THR A 238 4.88 13.16 6.49
C THR A 238 5.64 14.35 5.91
N HIS A 239 5.73 14.41 4.57
CA HIS A 239 6.39 15.50 3.85
C HIS A 239 5.74 16.87 4.12
N LYS A 240 6.55 17.93 4.18
CA LYS A 240 6.09 19.30 4.54
C LYS A 240 4.90 19.81 3.71
N ALA A 241 4.88 19.52 2.41
CA ALA A 241 3.78 19.95 1.53
C ALA A 241 2.47 19.22 1.86
N LEU A 242 2.51 17.92 2.22
CA LEU A 242 1.33 17.17 2.64
C LEU A 242 0.86 17.64 4.02
N ARG A 243 1.78 17.96 4.94
CA ARG A 243 1.42 18.56 6.24
C ARG A 243 0.63 19.86 6.06
N ALA A 244 1.05 20.72 5.14
CA ALA A 244 0.33 21.95 4.82
C ALA A 244 -1.10 21.67 4.31
N LYS A 245 -1.27 20.69 3.42
CA LYS A 245 -2.59 20.26 2.92
C LYS A 245 -3.47 19.63 4.01
N MET A 246 -2.86 18.98 4.99
CA MET A 246 -3.54 18.36 6.13
C MET A 246 -3.80 19.35 7.29
N GLY A 247 -3.34 20.61 7.19
CA GLY A 247 -3.45 21.60 8.27
C GLY A 247 -2.60 21.25 9.49
N ILE A 248 -1.48 20.52 9.31
CA ILE A 248 -0.57 20.16 10.42
C ILE A 248 0.44 21.28 10.61
N GLU A 249 0.24 22.05 11.68
CA GLU A 249 1.12 23.15 12.05
C GLU A 249 2.52 22.66 12.40
N GLN A 250 3.53 23.49 12.07
CA GLN A 250 4.94 23.12 12.23
C GLN A 250 5.30 22.80 13.70
N GLU A 251 4.79 23.56 14.67
CA GLU A 251 5.10 23.34 16.10
C GLU A 251 4.46 22.02 16.59
N ARG A 252 3.24 21.75 16.20
CA ARG A 252 2.57 20.47 16.50
C ARG A 252 3.35 19.29 15.90
N TRP A 253 3.76 19.42 14.64
CA TRP A 253 4.59 18.39 13.98
C TRP A 253 5.90 18.16 14.72
N LYS A 254 6.61 19.24 15.14
CA LYS A 254 7.85 19.11 15.92
C LYS A 254 7.63 18.33 17.22
N ALA A 255 6.55 18.62 17.96
CA ALA A 255 6.23 17.94 19.20
C ALA A 255 5.93 16.45 18.94
N ILE A 256 5.13 16.11 17.92
CA ILE A 256 4.84 14.73 17.53
C ILE A 256 6.13 14.01 17.11
N HIS A 257 6.96 14.66 16.28
CA HIS A 257 8.24 14.11 15.83
C HIS A 257 9.18 13.81 16.99
N ALA A 258 9.30 14.72 17.97
CA ALA A 258 10.12 14.55 19.15
C ALA A 258 9.62 13.38 20.03
N ALA A 259 8.30 13.28 20.23
CA ALA A 259 7.71 12.16 20.96
C ALA A 259 7.97 10.81 20.30
N VAL A 260 7.78 10.74 18.95
CA VAL A 260 7.90 9.48 18.18
C VAL A 260 9.37 9.07 18.00
N ARG A 261 10.28 10.02 17.74
CA ARG A 261 11.66 9.72 17.33
C ARG A 261 12.66 9.71 18.48
N HIS A 262 12.37 10.48 19.53
CA HIS A 262 13.31 10.69 20.64
C HIS A 262 12.71 10.27 21.99
N GLY A 263 11.45 9.80 22.04
CA GLY A 263 10.75 9.49 23.29
C GLY A 263 10.51 10.70 24.18
N GLN A 264 10.50 11.91 23.61
CA GLN A 264 10.31 13.17 24.33
C GLN A 264 8.83 13.56 24.36
N GLY A 265 8.20 13.39 25.51
CA GLY A 265 6.77 13.60 25.70
C GLY A 265 5.93 12.35 25.37
N GLN A 266 4.63 12.50 25.50
CA GLN A 266 3.65 11.44 25.27
C GLN A 266 2.74 11.79 24.09
N ILE A 267 2.26 10.76 23.39
CA ILE A 267 1.21 10.91 22.38
C ILE A 267 -0.13 10.94 23.11
N THR A 268 -0.70 12.14 23.24
CA THR A 268 -1.98 12.37 23.90
C THR A 268 -3.06 12.80 22.90
N PRO A 269 -4.36 12.73 23.26
CA PRO A 269 -5.45 13.24 22.42
C PRO A 269 -5.31 14.74 22.08
N GLU A 270 -4.72 15.56 22.94
CA GLU A 270 -4.50 17.00 22.69
C GLU A 270 -3.40 17.22 21.66
N LEU A 271 -2.35 16.40 21.69
CA LEU A 271 -1.25 16.46 20.71
C LEU A 271 -1.68 15.92 19.35
N VAL A 272 -2.40 14.80 19.33
CA VAL A 272 -2.89 14.12 18.12
C VAL A 272 -4.42 13.91 18.24
N PRO A 273 -5.23 14.97 18.05
CA PRO A 273 -6.68 14.88 18.14
C PRO A 273 -7.28 13.99 17.03
N ASN A 274 -8.52 13.51 17.24
CA ASN A 274 -9.24 12.67 16.30
C ASN A 274 -9.31 13.30 14.89
N SER A 275 -9.54 14.63 14.82
CA SER A 275 -9.56 15.38 13.56
C SER A 275 -8.23 15.34 12.80
N LEU A 276 -7.10 15.16 13.49
CA LEU A 276 -5.81 14.98 12.86
C LEU A 276 -5.62 13.53 12.40
N ILE A 277 -6.13 12.57 13.16
CA ILE A 277 -6.12 11.16 12.77
C ILE A 277 -6.91 10.97 11.47
N ASP A 278 -8.05 11.65 11.32
CA ASP A 278 -8.87 11.63 10.09
C ASP A 278 -8.13 12.08 8.83
N LYS A 279 -7.06 12.87 8.96
CA LYS A 279 -6.22 13.24 7.79
C LYS A 279 -5.38 12.08 7.27
N LEU A 280 -5.18 11.02 8.07
CA LEU A 280 -4.28 9.91 7.76
C LEU A 280 -4.96 8.52 7.81
N ALA A 281 -6.17 8.44 8.38
CA ALA A 281 -6.93 7.20 8.54
C ALA A 281 -8.41 7.44 8.23
N ILE A 282 -9.17 6.37 8.07
CA ILE A 282 -10.62 6.40 7.87
C ILE A 282 -11.26 5.67 9.04
N VAL A 283 -12.00 6.38 9.89
CA VAL A 283 -12.63 5.83 11.10
C VAL A 283 -14.07 6.33 11.20
N GLY A 284 -15.00 5.46 11.51
CA GLY A 284 -16.39 5.82 11.77
C GLY A 284 -17.41 4.85 11.21
N PRO A 285 -18.70 5.21 11.24
CA PRO A 285 -19.78 4.42 10.67
C PRO A 285 -19.57 4.14 9.17
N ARG A 286 -20.18 3.08 8.69
CA ARG A 286 -20.03 2.58 7.31
C ARG A 286 -20.19 3.67 6.24
N ASP A 287 -21.27 4.46 6.32
CA ASP A 287 -21.54 5.48 5.31
C ASP A 287 -20.52 6.62 5.34
N HIS A 288 -20.03 6.98 6.53
CA HIS A 288 -18.94 7.93 6.68
C HIS A 288 -17.65 7.39 6.03
N CYS A 289 -17.28 6.15 6.31
CA CYS A 289 -16.10 5.52 5.70
C CYS A 289 -16.22 5.50 4.17
N VAL A 290 -17.38 5.13 3.64
CA VAL A 290 -17.65 5.11 2.20
C VAL A 290 -17.53 6.51 1.58
N ALA A 291 -18.10 7.53 2.21
CA ALA A 291 -17.98 8.91 1.74
C ALA A 291 -16.51 9.38 1.69
N ARG A 292 -15.71 9.02 2.73
CA ARG A 292 -14.27 9.32 2.77
C ARG A 292 -13.51 8.62 1.63
N MET A 293 -13.79 7.34 1.37
CA MET A 293 -13.20 6.60 0.25
C MET A 293 -13.56 7.23 -1.10
N ARG A 294 -14.81 7.68 -1.29
CA ARG A 294 -15.23 8.40 -2.50
C ARG A 294 -14.51 9.75 -2.67
N GLY A 295 -14.25 10.46 -1.58
CA GLY A 295 -13.43 11.68 -1.61
C GLY A 295 -12.01 11.41 -2.12
N LEU A 296 -11.39 10.29 -1.72
CA LEU A 296 -10.09 9.89 -2.24
C LEU A 296 -10.13 9.48 -3.72
N GLU A 297 -11.20 8.82 -4.17
CA GLU A 297 -11.42 8.50 -5.58
C GLU A 297 -11.48 9.79 -6.43
N GLN A 298 -12.23 10.78 -5.98
CA GLN A 298 -12.33 12.09 -6.64
C GLN A 298 -10.99 12.82 -6.67
N ALA A 299 -10.13 12.59 -5.68
CA ALA A 299 -8.77 13.11 -5.62
C ALA A 299 -7.76 12.33 -6.49
N GLY A 300 -8.21 11.33 -7.24
CA GLY A 300 -7.40 10.57 -8.19
C GLY A 300 -6.88 9.21 -7.69
N ALA A 301 -7.35 8.71 -6.55
CA ALA A 301 -7.06 7.33 -6.15
C ALA A 301 -7.92 6.34 -6.96
N HIS A 302 -7.30 5.28 -7.46
CA HIS A 302 -7.98 4.24 -8.26
C HIS A 302 -8.43 3.06 -7.39
N ILE A 303 -7.68 2.77 -6.34
CA ILE A 303 -7.85 1.60 -5.49
C ILE A 303 -7.83 2.06 -4.03
N MET A 304 -8.83 1.64 -3.24
CA MET A 304 -8.75 1.76 -1.79
C MET A 304 -8.05 0.52 -1.22
N GLY A 305 -6.99 0.75 -0.47
CA GLY A 305 -6.26 -0.29 0.25
C GLY A 305 -6.52 -0.18 1.76
N ALA A 306 -7.45 -0.96 2.29
CA ALA A 306 -7.71 -1.00 3.72
C ALA A 306 -6.60 -1.79 4.44
N ARG A 307 -5.84 -1.12 5.30
CA ARG A 307 -4.76 -1.71 6.07
C ARG A 307 -5.16 -1.82 7.55
N PRO A 308 -5.34 -3.02 8.10
CA PRO A 308 -5.45 -3.18 9.53
C PRO A 308 -4.07 -2.98 10.20
N SER A 309 -4.07 -2.71 11.50
CA SER A 309 -2.90 -2.89 12.36
C SER A 309 -3.12 -4.09 13.27
N LEU A 310 -2.07 -4.59 13.90
CA LEU A 310 -2.20 -5.69 14.89
C LEU A 310 -3.10 -5.29 16.05
N GLU A 311 -3.05 -4.03 16.47
CA GLU A 311 -3.89 -3.47 17.54
C GLU A 311 -5.37 -3.41 17.13
N VAL A 312 -5.65 -3.09 15.87
CA VAL A 312 -7.02 -3.09 15.32
C VAL A 312 -7.54 -4.52 15.24
N ILE A 313 -6.76 -5.46 14.71
CA ILE A 313 -7.14 -6.88 14.62
C ILE A 313 -7.40 -7.50 16.00
N ALA A 314 -6.66 -7.07 17.02
CA ALA A 314 -6.83 -7.57 18.38
C ALA A 314 -8.13 -7.10 19.07
N LYS A 315 -8.74 -6.00 18.59
CA LYS A 315 -9.91 -5.36 19.22
C LYS A 315 -11.18 -5.39 18.40
N TYR A 316 -11.05 -5.52 17.08
CA TYR A 316 -12.17 -5.45 16.14
C TYR A 316 -12.25 -6.72 15.30
N ASP A 317 -13.44 -7.14 14.94
CA ASP A 317 -13.64 -8.16 13.89
C ASP A 317 -13.23 -7.54 12.55
N TRP A 318 -11.98 -7.78 12.16
CA TRP A 318 -11.42 -7.17 10.97
C TRP A 318 -12.03 -7.76 9.68
N GLU A 319 -12.51 -9.01 9.68
CA GLU A 319 -13.21 -9.60 8.53
C GLU A 319 -14.54 -8.89 8.30
N GLU A 320 -15.29 -8.63 9.37
CA GLU A 320 -16.50 -7.83 9.29
C GLU A 320 -16.21 -6.39 8.85
N ASN A 321 -15.14 -5.78 9.40
CA ASN A 321 -14.69 -4.46 9.00
C ASN A 321 -14.40 -4.39 7.49
N VAL A 322 -13.59 -5.31 6.96
CA VAL A 322 -13.27 -5.37 5.52
C VAL A 322 -14.53 -5.58 4.67
N ARG A 323 -15.40 -6.50 5.08
CA ARG A 323 -16.68 -6.76 4.40
C ARG A 323 -17.55 -5.51 4.33
N ASN A 324 -17.73 -4.80 5.44
CA ASN A 324 -18.54 -3.58 5.50
C ASN A 324 -18.01 -2.47 4.60
N LEU A 325 -16.68 -2.27 4.56
CA LEU A 325 -16.05 -1.30 3.68
C LEU A 325 -16.17 -1.67 2.20
N ALA A 326 -15.87 -2.93 1.85
CA ALA A 326 -15.91 -3.41 0.47
C ALA A 326 -17.33 -3.35 -0.12
N THR A 327 -18.33 -3.91 0.60
CA THR A 327 -19.72 -3.90 0.15
C THR A 327 -20.30 -2.49 0.10
N GLY A 328 -19.99 -1.64 1.09
CA GLY A 328 -20.43 -0.24 1.10
C GLY A 328 -19.90 0.55 -0.09
N LEU A 329 -18.63 0.39 -0.41
CA LEU A 329 -18.04 1.05 -1.58
C LEU A 329 -18.68 0.56 -2.89
N ARG A 330 -18.97 -0.71 -3.04
CA ARG A 330 -19.63 -1.30 -4.21
C ARG A 330 -21.06 -0.77 -4.38
N GLU A 331 -21.85 -0.77 -3.33
CA GLU A 331 -23.24 -0.30 -3.32
C GLU A 331 -23.35 1.19 -3.67
N SER A 332 -22.46 2.03 -3.14
CA SER A 332 -22.43 3.46 -3.45
C SER A 332 -22.12 3.75 -4.92
N GLY A 333 -21.27 2.94 -5.58
CA GLY A 333 -20.99 3.04 -7.01
C GLY A 333 -22.20 2.64 -7.89
N ALA A 334 -22.94 1.60 -7.50
CA ALA A 334 -24.14 1.16 -8.19
C ALA A 334 -25.28 2.18 -8.10
N SER A 335 -25.39 2.88 -6.97
CA SER A 335 -26.39 3.95 -6.76
C SER A 335 -26.09 5.19 -7.62
N ALA A 336 -24.82 5.60 -7.70
CA ALA A 336 -24.40 6.71 -8.56
C ALA A 336 -24.64 6.44 -10.05
N GLY A 337 -24.38 5.20 -10.50
CA GLY A 337 -24.68 4.78 -11.89
C GLY A 337 -26.18 4.84 -12.23
N ARG A 338 -27.08 4.45 -11.31
CA ARG A 338 -28.52 4.53 -11.51
C ARG A 338 -29.03 5.97 -11.55
N ALA A 339 -28.51 6.84 -10.69
CA ALA A 339 -28.87 8.26 -10.70
C ALA A 339 -28.44 8.98 -12.01
N ALA A 340 -27.26 8.64 -12.54
CA ALA A 340 -26.76 9.19 -13.80
C ALA A 340 -27.57 8.73 -15.02
N VAL A 341 -28.18 7.53 -14.99
CA VAL A 341 -29.07 7.03 -16.05
C VAL A 341 -30.44 7.65 -15.95
N ALA A 342 -30.99 7.85 -14.74
CA ALA A 342 -32.30 8.48 -14.52
C ALA A 342 -32.33 9.98 -14.84
N GLY A 343 -31.19 10.68 -14.76
CA GLY A 343 -31.06 12.10 -15.12
C GLY A 343 -30.84 12.38 -16.62
N ARG A 344 -30.84 11.34 -17.47
CA ARG A 344 -30.69 11.45 -18.93
C ARG A 344 -31.95 11.06 -19.71
N VAL A 345 -33.11 10.94 -19.03
CA VAL A 345 -34.43 10.66 -19.61
C VAL A 345 -35.30 11.93 -19.60
#